data_d7357b7eae45adcdb562afa3b3a96a9a
#
_entry.id   d7357b7eae45adcdb562afa3b3a96a9a
#
_cell.length_a   1.000
_cell.length_b   1.000
_cell.length_c   1.000
_cell.angle_alpha   90.00
_cell.angle_beta   90.00
_cell.angle_gamma   90.00
#
_symmetry.space_group_name_H-M   'P 1'
#
loop_
_entity.id
_entity.type
_entity.pdbx_description
1 polymer ?
#
loop_
_entity_poly.entity_id
_entity_poly.type
_entity_poly.pdbx_seq_one_letter_code
_entity_poly.pdbx_strand_id
1 'polypeptide(L)'
;MPERPGGDGAFQGGGSFDDSRTRLLPVVAPRAGYAPPRRLGAPPPQPRRIARLAERVPLASVYLLIVTITLFQRFVVPGTVVSVALPVAFVVLVGLAARGQLKADVTRVALYLAAVAASLLCTVVVSAGSGPAPSFTSLLLLLVLYIPLCFRVKDRLRDQFPRVLEFYQRIMLVGAVFCVLQTAIQLAGVGYEDLFDTYLPPTLIFTEYNTTYPIYYGSPILKANGFVFLEPSFASQFLAIAFIVQLMLDGKRWGRLALFGAALLATVSGTGIALLGVGLVVLAIRRGGRWTARAITATFVVAVAVSLTPVGALLAERTGESSTSGSSGNARFVAPYVVIADAIGRDESVFLVGRGAGTVDSDVGFFNPQGLLVNYPALPKFIGEYGVPTALVFLAFILTVLLRNVPSPTLGLMAATVYFVLSGSLLQPQTVYLCWLLTGLFAAARAGEVAGRRVRLSSAVEPPQWRSPAPPP
;
A
#
# COMPACT_ATOMS: atom_id res chain seq x y z
N MET A 1 -26.95 -35.49 -41.52
CA MET A 1 -28.31 -35.53 -42.15
C MET A 1 -29.30 -35.92 -41.08
N PRO A 2 -30.47 -35.30 -40.86
CA PRO A 2 -31.17 -34.31 -41.68
C PRO A 2 -31.33 -32.94 -40.94
N GLU A 3 -31.52 -31.92 -41.59
CA GLU A 3 -32.54 -31.13 -42.30
C GLU A 3 -32.95 -29.86 -41.54
N ARG A 4 -32.84 -28.74 -42.27
CA ARG A 4 -33.48 -27.45 -41.96
C ARG A 4 -34.95 -27.46 -42.42
N PRO A 5 -35.79 -26.57 -41.90
CA PRO A 5 -36.27 -25.44 -42.67
C PRO A 5 -36.28 -24.15 -41.82
N GLY A 6 -36.09 -22.92 -42.29
CA GLY A 6 -36.80 -22.25 -43.39
C GLY A 6 -37.95 -21.40 -42.82
N GLY A 7 -37.82 -20.05 -42.81
CA GLY A 7 -38.85 -19.16 -42.31
C GLY A 7 -38.53 -17.68 -42.62
N ASP A 8 -38.87 -17.23 -43.81
CA ASP A 8 -38.92 -15.83 -44.25
C ASP A 8 -39.98 -15.05 -43.48
N GLY A 9 -39.70 -13.77 -43.19
CA GLY A 9 -40.66 -12.85 -42.62
C GLY A 9 -40.25 -11.40 -42.86
N ALA A 10 -40.48 -10.93 -44.08
CA ALA A 10 -40.40 -9.51 -44.41
C ALA A 10 -41.53 -8.73 -43.74
N PHE A 11 -41.19 -7.60 -43.09
CA PHE A 11 -42.17 -6.56 -42.82
C PHE A 11 -41.60 -5.21 -43.29
N GLN A 12 -42.15 -4.74 -44.37
CA GLN A 12 -42.15 -3.35 -44.84
C GLN A 12 -43.11 -2.55 -43.97
N GLY A 13 -42.70 -1.36 -43.56
CA GLY A 13 -43.55 -0.40 -42.88
C GLY A 13 -42.92 0.98 -42.98
N GLY A 14 -43.19 1.67 -44.09
CA GLY A 14 -42.89 3.07 -44.31
C GLY A 14 -43.75 3.96 -43.40
N GLY A 15 -43.15 5.02 -42.87
CA GLY A 15 -43.78 6.08 -42.13
C GLY A 15 -43.02 7.37 -42.39
N SER A 16 -43.44 8.08 -43.43
CA SER A 16 -43.16 9.48 -43.71
C SER A 16 -43.65 10.32 -42.52
N PHE A 17 -42.78 11.14 -41.93
CA PHE A 17 -43.19 12.24 -41.09
C PHE A 17 -42.58 13.56 -41.56
N ASP A 18 -43.50 14.36 -41.86
CA ASP A 18 -43.62 15.69 -42.40
C ASP A 18 -42.68 16.72 -41.79
N ASP A 19 -42.04 17.42 -42.68
CA ASP A 19 -41.21 18.60 -42.48
C ASP A 19 -42.15 19.81 -42.43
N SER A 20 -42.12 20.56 -41.35
CA SER A 20 -42.53 21.96 -41.32
C SER A 20 -42.87 22.42 -39.91
N ARG A 21 -42.01 23.24 -39.35
CA ARG A 21 -42.26 24.47 -38.60
C ARG A 21 -41.04 25.00 -37.83
N THR A 22 -40.11 25.55 -38.57
CA THR A 22 -39.12 26.46 -38.02
C THR A 22 -39.80 27.77 -37.72
N ARG A 23 -40.20 27.98 -36.45
CA ARG A 23 -40.60 29.31 -35.99
C ARG A 23 -39.35 30.09 -35.61
N LEU A 24 -38.99 31.04 -36.45
CA LEU A 24 -38.04 32.10 -36.16
C LEU A 24 -38.59 32.97 -35.02
N LEU A 25 -37.93 32.94 -33.88
CA LEU A 25 -38.14 33.92 -32.81
C LEU A 25 -37.41 35.23 -33.16
N PRO A 26 -38.00 36.40 -32.92
CA PRO A 26 -37.40 37.68 -33.29
C PRO A 26 -36.17 37.95 -32.38
N VAL A 27 -35.05 38.29 -33.02
CA VAL A 27 -33.83 38.78 -32.36
C VAL A 27 -34.17 40.13 -31.71
N VAL A 28 -34.21 40.11 -30.37
CA VAL A 28 -34.28 41.34 -29.55
C VAL A 28 -32.91 41.96 -29.51
N ALA A 29 -32.74 43.12 -30.10
CA ALA A 29 -31.54 43.93 -30.06
C ALA A 29 -31.14 44.25 -28.61
N PRO A 30 -29.83 44.18 -28.23
CA PRO A 30 -29.42 44.55 -26.89
C PRO A 30 -29.58 46.03 -26.64
N ARG A 31 -30.38 46.39 -25.62
CA ARG A 31 -30.49 47.74 -25.11
C ARG A 31 -29.12 48.18 -24.57
N ALA A 32 -28.53 49.17 -25.19
CA ALA A 32 -27.38 49.90 -24.66
C ALA A 32 -27.73 50.58 -23.32
N GLY A 33 -26.87 50.38 -22.33
CA GLY A 33 -26.80 51.29 -21.20
C GLY A 33 -27.32 50.80 -19.84
N TYR A 34 -26.81 49.69 -19.32
CA TYR A 34 -26.80 49.50 -17.85
C TYR A 34 -25.41 48.94 -17.46
N ALA A 35 -24.52 49.87 -17.07
CA ALA A 35 -23.32 49.48 -16.35
C ALA A 35 -23.74 49.01 -14.95
N PRO A 36 -23.44 47.76 -14.55
CA PRO A 36 -23.78 47.34 -13.18
C PRO A 36 -22.98 48.19 -12.18
N PRO A 37 -23.58 48.56 -11.02
CA PRO A 37 -22.89 49.35 -10.01
C PRO A 37 -21.60 48.62 -9.58
N ARG A 38 -20.45 49.34 -9.64
CA ARG A 38 -19.16 48.84 -9.09
C ARG A 38 -19.44 48.45 -7.64
N ARG A 39 -19.35 47.14 -7.33
CA ARG A 39 -19.29 46.64 -5.96
C ARG A 39 -18.03 47.20 -5.30
N LEU A 40 -18.19 48.31 -4.60
CA LEU A 40 -17.21 48.83 -3.66
C LEU A 40 -17.11 47.80 -2.52
N GLY A 41 -15.95 47.16 -2.36
CA GLY A 41 -15.67 46.36 -1.18
C GLY A 41 -15.35 44.88 -1.41
N ALA A 42 -14.87 44.46 -2.59
CA ALA A 42 -14.24 43.16 -2.66
C ALA A 42 -12.95 43.21 -1.79
N PRO A 43 -12.79 42.35 -0.76
CA PRO A 43 -11.56 42.33 0.01
C PRO A 43 -10.39 42.06 -0.95
N PRO A 44 -9.24 42.71 -0.70
CA PRO A 44 -8.08 42.52 -1.55
C PRO A 44 -7.76 41.02 -1.65
N PRO A 45 -7.39 40.52 -2.84
CA PRO A 45 -7.08 39.10 -3.02
C PRO A 45 -5.96 38.75 -2.04
N GLN A 46 -6.28 37.91 -1.05
CA GLN A 46 -5.26 37.38 -0.14
C GLN A 46 -4.13 36.79 -0.96
N PRO A 47 -2.87 37.11 -0.65
CA PRO A 47 -1.75 36.74 -1.47
C PRO A 47 -1.73 35.21 -1.61
N ARG A 48 -2.00 34.73 -2.80
CA ARG A 48 -2.01 33.30 -3.18
C ARG A 48 -0.77 32.54 -2.72
N ARG A 49 0.31 33.25 -2.35
CA ARG A 49 1.55 32.72 -1.78
C ARG A 49 1.37 32.14 -0.36
N ILE A 50 0.67 32.85 0.54
CA ILE A 50 0.50 32.41 1.94
C ILE A 50 -0.41 31.17 1.99
N ALA A 51 -1.51 31.16 1.22
CA ALA A 51 -2.36 30.00 1.10
C ALA A 51 -1.60 28.76 0.58
N ARG A 52 -0.73 28.92 -0.43
CA ARG A 52 0.10 27.84 -0.97
C ARG A 52 1.17 27.36 0.02
N LEU A 53 1.70 28.22 0.88
CA LEU A 53 2.65 27.82 1.93
C LEU A 53 1.94 27.04 3.05
N ALA A 54 0.75 27.49 3.48
CA ALA A 54 -0.05 26.78 4.48
C ALA A 54 -0.50 25.37 4.04
N GLU A 55 -0.68 25.14 2.73
CA GLU A 55 -0.97 23.83 2.15
C GLU A 55 0.25 22.91 2.00
N ARG A 56 1.46 23.48 1.90
CA ARG A 56 2.68 22.70 1.67
C ARG A 56 3.23 22.01 2.92
N VAL A 57 3.07 22.60 4.08
CA VAL A 57 3.65 22.08 5.33
C VAL A 57 3.09 20.73 5.79
N PRO A 58 1.78 20.44 5.67
CA PRO A 58 1.25 19.12 5.98
C PRO A 58 1.80 18.02 5.06
N LEU A 59 2.02 18.33 3.77
CA LEU A 59 2.61 17.39 2.82
C LEU A 59 4.08 17.10 3.13
N ALA A 60 4.84 18.08 3.63
CA ALA A 60 6.23 17.89 4.00
C ALA A 60 6.40 16.78 5.07
N SER A 61 5.47 16.72 6.05
CA SER A 61 5.48 15.64 7.04
C SER A 61 5.24 14.25 6.39
N VAL A 62 4.30 14.17 5.45
CA VAL A 62 4.03 12.92 4.70
C VAL A 62 5.23 12.56 3.82
N TYR A 63 5.87 13.53 3.19
CA TYR A 63 7.07 13.32 2.39
C TYR A 63 8.25 12.81 3.21
N LEU A 64 8.42 13.33 4.44
CA LEU A 64 9.41 12.79 5.38
C LEU A 64 9.18 11.31 5.64
N LEU A 65 7.93 10.89 5.88
CA LEU A 65 7.61 9.47 6.06
C LEU A 65 7.97 8.66 4.82
N ILE A 66 7.64 9.13 3.61
CA ILE A 66 8.00 8.44 2.36
C ILE A 66 9.50 8.24 2.25
N VAL A 67 10.28 9.30 2.46
CA VAL A 67 11.75 9.22 2.40
C VAL A 67 12.27 8.20 3.41
N THR A 68 11.74 8.22 4.64
CA THR A 68 12.18 7.31 5.69
C THR A 68 11.86 5.85 5.37
N ILE A 69 10.62 5.54 4.96
CA ILE A 69 10.23 4.16 4.66
C ILE A 69 10.81 3.62 3.35
N THR A 70 11.42 4.47 2.52
CA THR A 70 12.04 4.06 1.25
C THR A 70 13.56 4.07 1.32
N LEU A 71 14.18 5.20 1.65
CA LEU A 71 15.64 5.36 1.60
C LEU A 71 16.35 5.04 2.92
N PHE A 72 15.62 5.06 4.05
CA PHE A 72 16.18 4.79 5.37
C PHE A 72 15.69 3.46 5.96
N GLN A 73 15.38 2.49 5.10
CA GLN A 73 14.87 1.18 5.56
C GLN A 73 15.84 0.44 6.45
N ARG A 74 17.13 0.57 6.19
CA ARG A 74 18.20 -0.15 6.90
C ARG A 74 18.52 0.44 8.27
N PHE A 75 18.06 1.64 8.57
CA PHE A 75 18.41 2.33 9.81
C PHE A 75 17.50 1.94 10.97
N VAL A 76 18.11 1.73 12.12
CA VAL A 76 17.45 1.48 13.41
C VAL A 76 17.66 2.64 14.37
N VAL A 77 16.80 2.73 15.37
CA VAL A 77 17.03 3.60 16.52
C VAL A 77 18.23 3.07 17.29
N PRO A 78 19.28 3.88 17.54
CA PRO A 78 20.54 3.41 18.13
C PRO A 78 20.34 2.57 19.41
N GLY A 79 20.97 1.40 19.45
CA GLY A 79 20.86 0.47 20.57
C GLY A 79 19.57 -0.33 20.64
N THR A 80 18.76 -0.32 19.58
CA THR A 80 17.51 -1.11 19.48
C THR A 80 17.43 -1.84 18.12
N VAL A 81 16.48 -2.76 18.01
CA VAL A 81 16.10 -3.41 16.74
C VAL A 81 14.92 -2.72 16.07
N VAL A 82 14.58 -1.49 16.46
CA VAL A 82 13.40 -0.77 16.01
C VAL A 82 13.78 0.15 14.85
N SER A 83 13.12 0.00 13.70
CA SER A 83 13.32 0.89 12.54
C SER A 83 13.04 2.36 12.88
N VAL A 84 13.88 3.27 12.36
CA VAL A 84 13.65 4.73 12.43
C VAL A 84 12.31 5.17 11.83
N ALA A 85 11.68 4.33 10.99
CA ALA A 85 10.35 4.59 10.45
C ALA A 85 9.28 4.69 11.55
N LEU A 86 9.43 3.97 12.67
CA LEU A 86 8.48 4.02 13.79
C LEU A 86 8.41 5.40 14.44
N PRO A 87 9.48 5.95 15.02
CA PRO A 87 9.45 7.29 15.64
C PRO A 87 9.09 8.38 14.61
N VAL A 88 9.55 8.27 13.37
CA VAL A 88 9.19 9.23 12.31
C VAL A 88 7.69 9.21 12.01
N ALA A 89 7.04 8.05 11.98
CA ALA A 89 5.59 7.98 11.80
C ALA A 89 4.84 8.69 12.93
N PHE A 90 5.30 8.59 14.19
CA PHE A 90 4.72 9.33 15.31
C PHE A 90 4.97 10.85 15.21
N VAL A 91 6.15 11.29 14.81
CA VAL A 91 6.43 12.71 14.55
C VAL A 91 5.47 13.25 13.47
N VAL A 92 5.25 12.49 12.40
CA VAL A 92 4.30 12.85 11.34
C VAL A 92 2.86 12.89 11.86
N LEU A 93 2.47 11.90 12.67
CA LEU A 93 1.14 11.83 13.27
C LEU A 93 0.88 13.06 14.17
N VAL A 94 1.82 13.36 15.08
CA VAL A 94 1.74 14.54 15.96
C VAL A 94 1.74 15.83 15.14
N GLY A 95 2.59 15.93 14.13
CA GLY A 95 2.64 17.10 13.24
C GLY A 95 1.33 17.33 12.46
N LEU A 96 0.66 16.28 12.01
CA LEU A 96 -0.66 16.36 11.36
C LEU A 96 -1.76 16.68 12.38
N ALA A 97 -1.71 16.11 13.58
CA ALA A 97 -2.66 16.37 14.66
C ALA A 97 -2.59 17.82 15.14
N ALA A 98 -1.38 18.34 15.41
CA ALA A 98 -1.14 19.72 15.83
C ALA A 98 -1.68 20.75 14.81
N ARG A 99 -1.69 20.39 13.51
CA ARG A 99 -2.29 21.22 12.45
C ARG A 99 -3.76 20.95 12.23
N GLY A 100 -4.39 20.12 13.05
CA GLY A 100 -5.80 19.76 12.93
C GLY A 100 -6.13 19.03 11.62
N GLN A 101 -5.15 18.39 10.96
CA GLN A 101 -5.33 17.67 9.70
C GLN A 101 -5.64 16.18 9.89
N LEU A 102 -5.58 15.69 11.11
CA LEU A 102 -5.81 14.28 11.45
C LEU A 102 -7.21 14.05 12.00
N LYS A 103 -7.78 12.89 11.72
CA LYS A 103 -9.05 12.41 12.25
C LYS A 103 -8.93 10.93 12.62
N ALA A 104 -9.35 10.55 13.83
CA ALA A 104 -9.48 9.15 14.21
C ALA A 104 -10.67 8.52 13.47
N ASP A 105 -10.50 7.29 12.99
CA ASP A 105 -11.58 6.47 12.43
C ASP A 105 -12.11 5.53 13.53
N VAL A 106 -13.33 5.80 13.98
CA VAL A 106 -13.95 5.09 15.12
C VAL A 106 -13.94 3.56 14.93
N THR A 107 -14.22 3.09 13.71
CA THR A 107 -14.21 1.63 13.44
C THR A 107 -12.82 1.04 13.57
N ARG A 108 -11.79 1.73 13.04
CA ARG A 108 -10.41 1.27 13.15
C ARG A 108 -9.94 1.29 14.60
N VAL A 109 -10.28 2.35 15.34
CA VAL A 109 -9.97 2.45 16.78
C VAL A 109 -10.62 1.30 17.55
N ALA A 110 -11.91 1.03 17.32
CA ALA A 110 -12.61 -0.06 17.99
C ALA A 110 -12.01 -1.44 17.68
N LEU A 111 -11.73 -1.73 16.41
CA LEU A 111 -11.09 -2.98 15.99
C LEU A 111 -9.66 -3.11 16.53
N TYR A 112 -8.91 -2.00 16.52
CA TYR A 112 -7.56 -1.97 17.10
C TYR A 112 -7.59 -2.27 18.60
N LEU A 113 -8.45 -1.58 19.37
CA LEU A 113 -8.57 -1.80 20.81
C LEU A 113 -9.04 -3.23 21.13
N ALA A 114 -9.94 -3.80 20.33
CA ALA A 114 -10.35 -5.19 20.47
C ALA A 114 -9.18 -6.16 20.19
N ALA A 115 -8.40 -5.91 19.14
CA ALA A 115 -7.22 -6.73 18.84
C ALA A 115 -6.14 -6.61 19.93
N VAL A 116 -5.90 -5.40 20.45
CA VAL A 116 -4.99 -5.13 21.58
C VAL A 116 -5.43 -5.89 22.83
N ALA A 117 -6.71 -5.75 23.22
CA ALA A 117 -7.26 -6.42 24.39
C ALA A 117 -7.15 -7.94 24.28
N ALA A 118 -7.48 -8.49 23.11
CA ALA A 118 -7.34 -9.93 22.86
C ALA A 118 -5.89 -10.40 22.90
N SER A 119 -4.96 -9.66 22.27
CA SER A 119 -3.52 -9.99 22.28
C SER A 119 -2.92 -9.93 23.71
N LEU A 120 -3.30 -8.93 24.49
CA LEU A 120 -2.94 -8.82 25.90
C LEU A 120 -3.47 -10.00 26.72
N LEU A 121 -4.76 -10.32 26.56
CA LEU A 121 -5.37 -11.45 27.25
C LEU A 121 -4.66 -12.77 26.92
N CYS A 122 -4.43 -13.07 25.63
CA CYS A 122 -3.69 -14.24 25.21
C CYS A 122 -2.30 -14.30 25.85
N THR A 123 -1.56 -13.17 25.83
CA THR A 123 -0.22 -13.11 26.41
C THR A 123 -0.24 -13.34 27.91
N VAL A 124 -1.22 -12.78 28.65
CA VAL A 124 -1.37 -12.99 30.10
C VAL A 124 -1.72 -14.44 30.40
N VAL A 125 -2.65 -15.05 29.67
CA VAL A 125 -3.04 -16.46 29.83
C VAL A 125 -1.85 -17.38 29.63
N VAL A 126 -1.07 -17.16 28.57
CA VAL A 126 0.15 -17.95 28.29
C VAL A 126 1.22 -17.72 29.36
N SER A 127 1.39 -16.48 29.84
CA SER A 127 2.37 -16.16 30.90
C SER A 127 2.06 -16.84 32.24
N ALA A 128 0.81 -17.14 32.52
CA ALA A 128 0.39 -17.87 33.72
C ALA A 128 0.60 -19.39 33.61
N GLY A 129 0.88 -19.91 32.42
CA GLY A 129 1.17 -21.32 32.16
C GLY A 129 2.66 -21.67 32.37
N SER A 130 2.98 -22.95 32.16
CA SER A 130 4.36 -23.49 32.25
C SER A 130 5.14 -23.39 30.92
N GLY A 131 4.61 -22.69 29.92
CA GLY A 131 5.23 -22.52 28.61
C GLY A 131 6.41 -21.52 28.58
N PRO A 132 7.02 -21.29 27.41
CA PRO A 132 8.07 -20.30 27.25
C PRO A 132 7.53 -18.90 27.56
N ALA A 133 8.36 -18.06 28.19
CA ALA A 133 7.97 -16.71 28.55
C ALA A 133 7.74 -15.84 27.29
N PRO A 134 6.56 -15.21 27.14
CA PRO A 134 6.30 -14.31 26.02
C PRO A 134 7.21 -13.07 26.06
N SER A 135 7.54 -12.54 24.89
CA SER A 135 8.32 -11.30 24.76
C SER A 135 7.41 -10.07 24.91
N PHE A 136 7.44 -9.41 26.06
CA PHE A 136 6.70 -8.16 26.26
C PHE A 136 7.18 -7.02 25.35
N THR A 137 8.45 -7.03 24.92
CA THR A 137 8.97 -6.08 23.94
C THR A 137 8.35 -6.27 22.58
N SER A 138 8.19 -7.51 22.11
CA SER A 138 7.49 -7.83 20.86
C SER A 138 6.02 -7.41 20.92
N LEU A 139 5.35 -7.67 22.06
CA LEU A 139 3.98 -7.22 22.28
C LEU A 139 3.87 -5.69 22.25
N LEU A 140 4.74 -4.98 22.99
CA LEU A 140 4.74 -3.52 22.99
C LEU A 140 5.00 -2.94 21.60
N LEU A 141 5.95 -3.52 20.87
CA LEU A 141 6.21 -3.11 19.48
C LEU A 141 4.98 -3.33 18.61
N LEU A 142 4.30 -4.49 18.72
CA LEU A 142 3.04 -4.75 18.01
C LEU A 142 2.01 -3.66 18.34
N LEU A 143 1.78 -3.37 19.62
CA LEU A 143 0.80 -2.38 20.04
C LEU A 143 1.12 -1.00 19.48
N VAL A 144 2.34 -0.52 19.66
CA VAL A 144 2.74 0.84 19.25
C VAL A 144 2.74 0.99 17.75
N LEU A 145 3.22 -0.02 17.00
CA LEU A 145 3.35 0.01 15.53
C LEU A 145 2.03 0.32 14.82
N TYR A 146 0.91 -0.18 15.34
CA TYR A 146 -0.40 -0.10 14.69
C TYR A 146 -1.26 1.10 15.12
N ILE A 147 -0.84 1.88 16.12
CA ILE A 147 -1.54 3.11 16.54
C ILE A 147 -1.79 4.07 15.35
N PRO A 148 -0.79 4.39 14.50
CA PRO A 148 -0.98 5.30 13.37
C PRO A 148 -2.10 4.87 12.41
N LEU A 149 -2.36 3.57 12.27
CA LEU A 149 -3.36 3.03 11.35
C LEU A 149 -4.80 3.36 11.78
N CYS A 150 -5.00 3.73 13.04
CA CYS A 150 -6.30 4.21 13.56
C CYS A 150 -6.71 5.57 12.98
N PHE A 151 -5.76 6.29 12.35
CA PHE A 151 -5.97 7.67 11.92
C PHE A 151 -5.99 7.79 10.39
N ARG A 152 -6.70 8.83 9.92
CA ARG A 152 -6.76 9.27 8.53
C ARG A 152 -6.67 10.79 8.45
N VAL A 153 -6.24 11.29 7.31
CA VAL A 153 -6.23 12.73 7.05
C VAL A 153 -7.62 13.27 6.74
N LYS A 154 -7.81 14.57 6.98
CA LYS A 154 -9.04 15.30 6.60
C LYS A 154 -9.11 15.49 5.08
N ASP A 155 -10.32 15.78 4.58
CA ASP A 155 -10.64 15.84 3.15
C ASP A 155 -9.72 16.77 2.35
N ARG A 156 -9.36 17.95 2.89
CA ARG A 156 -8.44 18.89 2.22
C ARG A 156 -7.06 18.27 1.89
N LEU A 157 -6.51 17.49 2.81
CA LEU A 157 -5.22 16.85 2.60
C LEU A 157 -5.38 15.57 1.76
N ARG A 158 -6.52 14.90 1.83
CA ARG A 158 -6.83 13.72 1.01
C ARG A 158 -6.78 14.06 -0.48
N ASP A 159 -7.27 15.23 -0.89
CA ASP A 159 -7.25 15.67 -2.29
C ASP A 159 -5.83 15.87 -2.84
N GLN A 160 -4.82 15.90 -1.96
CA GLN A 160 -3.41 15.96 -2.34
C GLN A 160 -2.78 14.56 -2.57
N PHE A 161 -3.54 13.47 -2.47
CA PHE A 161 -3.04 12.12 -2.67
C PHE A 161 -2.27 11.92 -3.99
N PRO A 162 -2.70 12.44 -5.16
CA PRO A 162 -1.91 12.34 -6.38
C PRO A 162 -0.51 12.94 -6.26
N ARG A 163 -0.34 14.05 -5.54
CA ARG A 163 0.98 14.67 -5.28
C ARG A 163 1.86 13.79 -4.39
N VAL A 164 1.24 13.08 -3.45
CA VAL A 164 1.94 12.10 -2.59
C VAL A 164 2.45 10.94 -3.44
N LEU A 165 1.63 10.43 -4.37
CA LEU A 165 2.04 9.39 -5.31
C LEU A 165 3.15 9.86 -6.25
N GLU A 166 3.08 11.11 -6.76
CA GLU A 166 4.16 11.69 -7.57
C GLU A 166 5.47 11.81 -6.79
N PHE A 167 5.40 12.19 -5.52
CA PHE A 167 6.59 12.28 -4.67
C PHE A 167 7.17 10.90 -4.40
N TYR A 168 6.33 9.92 -4.03
CA TYR A 168 6.74 8.52 -3.89
C TYR A 168 7.46 8.02 -5.14
N GLN A 169 6.91 8.30 -6.32
CA GLN A 169 7.55 7.95 -7.58
C GLN A 169 8.92 8.57 -7.78
N ARG A 170 9.09 9.87 -7.43
CA ARG A 170 10.38 10.55 -7.56
C ARG A 170 11.44 9.90 -6.67
N ILE A 171 11.07 9.54 -5.45
CA ILE A 171 11.97 8.82 -4.54
C ILE A 171 12.28 7.43 -5.08
N MET A 172 11.27 6.71 -5.57
CA MET A 172 11.48 5.38 -6.15
C MET A 172 12.29 5.38 -7.45
N LEU A 173 12.31 6.49 -8.21
CA LEU A 173 13.25 6.64 -9.33
C LEU A 173 14.70 6.62 -8.85
N VAL A 174 15.00 7.25 -7.72
CA VAL A 174 16.34 7.18 -7.11
C VAL A 174 16.69 5.74 -6.74
N GLY A 175 15.78 5.03 -6.07
CA GLY A 175 15.96 3.60 -5.76
C GLY A 175 16.15 2.73 -7.01
N ALA A 176 15.40 3.02 -8.09
CA ALA A 176 15.52 2.30 -9.35
C ALA A 176 16.90 2.53 -10.01
N VAL A 177 17.39 3.78 -10.01
CA VAL A 177 18.74 4.09 -10.50
C VAL A 177 19.78 3.33 -9.70
N PHE A 178 19.66 3.29 -8.38
CA PHE A 178 20.61 2.57 -7.52
C PHE A 178 20.60 1.05 -7.79
N CYS A 179 19.42 0.43 -8.00
CA CYS A 179 19.36 -0.99 -8.36
C CYS A 179 20.04 -1.28 -9.71
N VAL A 180 19.77 -0.47 -10.72
CA VAL A 180 20.39 -0.62 -12.05
C VAL A 180 21.89 -0.37 -11.98
N LEU A 181 22.32 0.67 -11.27
CA LEU A 181 23.73 1.02 -11.09
C LEU A 181 24.47 -0.13 -10.37
N GLN A 182 23.91 -0.65 -9.28
CA GLN A 182 24.49 -1.79 -8.54
C GLN A 182 24.73 -3.00 -9.46
N THR A 183 23.75 -3.33 -10.31
CA THR A 183 23.89 -4.43 -11.27
C THR A 183 24.92 -4.09 -12.36
N ALA A 184 24.91 -2.87 -12.89
CA ALA A 184 25.84 -2.44 -13.93
C ALA A 184 27.29 -2.49 -13.45
N ILE A 185 27.57 -2.06 -12.22
CA ILE A 185 28.91 -2.10 -11.59
C ILE A 185 29.38 -3.55 -11.48
N GLN A 186 28.52 -4.46 -11.02
CA GLN A 186 28.85 -5.87 -10.92
C GLN A 186 29.10 -6.52 -12.29
N LEU A 187 28.30 -6.18 -13.31
CA LEU A 187 28.52 -6.66 -14.68
C LEU A 187 29.81 -6.11 -15.29
N ALA A 188 30.29 -4.95 -14.84
CA ALA A 188 31.60 -4.41 -15.21
C ALA A 188 32.78 -5.09 -14.47
N GLY A 189 32.52 -6.12 -13.66
CA GLY A 189 33.53 -6.90 -12.96
C GLY A 189 33.95 -6.35 -11.59
N VAL A 190 33.27 -5.31 -11.09
CA VAL A 190 33.52 -4.77 -9.73
C VAL A 190 32.68 -5.56 -8.73
N GLY A 191 33.31 -6.18 -7.75
CA GLY A 191 32.63 -6.89 -6.67
C GLY A 191 31.72 -5.96 -5.88
N TYR A 192 30.55 -6.47 -5.50
CA TYR A 192 29.63 -5.71 -4.63
C TYR A 192 30.04 -5.91 -3.16
N GLU A 193 30.26 -4.80 -2.48
CA GLU A 193 30.37 -4.75 -1.04
C GLU A 193 29.20 -3.94 -0.47
N ASP A 194 28.65 -4.39 0.64
CA ASP A 194 27.60 -3.64 1.33
C ASP A 194 28.21 -2.46 2.08
N LEU A 195 28.09 -1.27 1.51
CA LEU A 195 28.67 -0.05 2.05
C LEU A 195 28.19 0.27 3.47
N PHE A 196 26.93 -0.09 3.81
CA PHE A 196 26.42 0.19 5.13
C PHE A 196 27.01 -0.77 6.18
N ASP A 197 27.09 -2.06 5.88
CA ASP A 197 27.70 -3.04 6.77
C ASP A 197 29.21 -2.79 6.94
N THR A 198 29.86 -2.24 5.89
CA THR A 198 31.31 -1.98 5.93
C THR A 198 31.66 -0.69 6.71
N TYR A 199 30.87 0.39 6.53
CA TYR A 199 31.25 1.72 7.04
C TYR A 199 30.41 2.23 8.19
N LEU A 200 29.23 1.63 8.48
CA LEU A 200 28.37 2.10 9.56
C LEU A 200 28.47 1.19 10.79
N PRO A 201 28.36 1.75 12.00
CA PRO A 201 28.27 0.94 13.21
C PRO A 201 27.05 0.01 13.18
N PRO A 202 27.18 -1.27 13.58
CA PRO A 202 26.05 -2.22 13.65
C PRO A 202 24.87 -1.73 14.51
N THR A 203 25.12 -0.82 15.45
CA THR A 203 24.09 -0.22 16.31
C THR A 203 23.16 0.75 15.59
N LEU A 204 23.47 1.14 14.36
CA LEU A 204 22.69 2.07 13.54
C LEU A 204 21.89 1.40 12.41
N ILE A 205 22.17 0.15 12.12
CA ILE A 205 21.61 -0.56 10.98
C ILE A 205 21.05 -1.92 11.39
N PHE A 206 20.10 -2.44 10.62
CA PHE A 206 19.68 -3.83 10.73
C PHE A 206 20.78 -4.76 10.21
N THR A 207 21.21 -5.70 11.03
CA THR A 207 22.22 -6.73 10.69
C THR A 207 21.59 -8.10 10.34
N GLU A 208 20.29 -8.29 10.60
CA GLU A 208 19.59 -9.56 10.42
C GLU A 208 19.13 -9.80 8.98
N TYR A 209 19.20 -8.79 8.10
CA TYR A 209 18.75 -8.90 6.72
C TYR A 209 19.90 -9.22 5.79
N ASN A 210 19.67 -10.21 4.91
CA ASN A 210 20.69 -10.59 3.94
C ASN A 210 20.65 -9.67 2.71
N THR A 211 21.64 -8.83 2.57
CA THR A 211 21.81 -7.89 1.45
C THR A 211 22.64 -8.48 0.31
N THR A 212 23.32 -9.61 0.55
CA THR A 212 24.31 -10.22 -0.36
C THR A 212 23.83 -11.54 -0.96
N TYR A 213 22.57 -11.61 -1.40
CA TYR A 213 22.03 -12.78 -2.08
C TYR A 213 22.57 -12.92 -3.50
N PRO A 214 23.22 -14.05 -3.87
CA PRO A 214 23.63 -14.28 -5.25
C PRO A 214 22.40 -14.47 -6.16
N ILE A 215 22.56 -14.18 -7.45
CA ILE A 215 21.52 -14.40 -8.46
C ILE A 215 21.14 -15.88 -8.52
N TYR A 216 22.13 -16.76 -8.51
CA TYR A 216 22.01 -18.21 -8.35
C TYR A 216 23.16 -18.71 -7.48
N TYR A 217 23.06 -19.94 -6.99
CA TYR A 217 24.10 -20.49 -6.12
C TYR A 217 25.47 -20.54 -6.83
N GLY A 218 26.49 -19.92 -6.22
CA GLY A 218 27.84 -19.79 -6.79
C GLY A 218 28.03 -18.61 -7.75
N SER A 219 26.99 -17.79 -8.01
CA SER A 219 27.16 -16.60 -8.85
C SER A 219 27.99 -15.52 -8.14
N PRO A 220 28.96 -14.90 -8.82
CA PRO A 220 29.68 -13.73 -8.31
C PRO A 220 28.81 -12.47 -8.32
N ILE A 221 27.69 -12.48 -9.06
CA ILE A 221 26.76 -11.36 -9.19
C ILE A 221 25.66 -11.52 -8.15
N LEU A 222 25.43 -10.48 -7.36
CA LEU A 222 24.41 -10.43 -6.32
C LEU A 222 23.16 -9.72 -6.82
N LYS A 223 22.00 -10.10 -6.29
CA LYS A 223 20.73 -9.44 -6.55
C LYS A 223 20.78 -7.99 -6.05
N ALA A 224 20.27 -7.07 -6.85
CA ALA A 224 20.28 -5.68 -6.47
C ALA A 224 19.24 -5.36 -5.37
N ASN A 225 19.71 -4.76 -4.28
CA ASN A 225 18.90 -4.14 -3.26
C ASN A 225 18.94 -2.59 -3.32
N GLY A 226 19.68 -2.02 -4.31
CA GLY A 226 19.82 -0.58 -4.47
C GLY A 226 20.49 0.11 -3.28
N PHE A 227 21.34 -0.58 -2.54
CA PHE A 227 22.09 -0.16 -1.35
C PHE A 227 21.21 0.19 -0.13
N VAL A 228 20.04 0.81 -0.33
CA VAL A 228 19.20 1.42 0.71
C VAL A 228 18.07 0.51 1.20
N PHE A 229 17.66 -0.47 0.41
CA PHE A 229 16.59 -1.39 0.81
C PHE A 229 17.16 -2.54 1.67
N LEU A 230 16.33 -3.06 2.57
CA LEU A 230 16.69 -4.15 3.48
C LEU A 230 17.16 -5.39 2.73
N GLU A 231 16.44 -5.76 1.67
CA GLU A 231 16.72 -6.91 0.82
C GLU A 231 16.27 -6.64 -0.62
N PRO A 232 16.74 -7.41 -1.61
CA PRO A 232 16.22 -7.35 -2.98
C PRO A 232 14.70 -7.57 -3.07
N SER A 233 14.12 -8.35 -2.18
CA SER A 233 12.68 -8.60 -2.10
C SER A 233 11.88 -7.35 -1.74
N PHE A 234 12.37 -6.53 -0.82
CA PHE A 234 11.75 -5.23 -0.47
C PHE A 234 11.89 -4.23 -1.62
N ALA A 235 13.10 -4.10 -2.18
CA ALA A 235 13.33 -3.25 -3.35
C ALA A 235 12.32 -3.57 -4.47
N SER A 236 12.15 -4.85 -4.80
CA SER A 236 11.26 -5.30 -5.86
C SER A 236 9.79 -4.99 -5.59
N GLN A 237 9.30 -5.14 -4.37
CA GLN A 237 7.91 -4.84 -4.00
C GLN A 237 7.63 -3.32 -4.10
N PHE A 238 8.54 -2.49 -3.58
CA PHE A 238 8.41 -1.04 -3.66
C PHE A 238 8.48 -0.54 -5.12
N LEU A 239 9.37 -1.10 -5.94
CA LEU A 239 9.47 -0.81 -7.37
C LEU A 239 8.22 -1.24 -8.14
N ALA A 240 7.63 -2.41 -7.83
CA ALA A 240 6.39 -2.87 -8.43
C ALA A 240 5.22 -1.92 -8.15
N ILE A 241 5.10 -1.43 -6.91
CA ILE A 241 4.12 -0.40 -6.56
C ILE A 241 4.37 0.88 -7.36
N ALA A 242 5.63 1.34 -7.46
CA ALA A 242 5.98 2.54 -8.21
C ALA A 242 5.68 2.39 -9.71
N PHE A 243 5.89 1.22 -10.28
CA PHE A 243 5.52 0.91 -11.67
C PHE A 243 4.00 1.06 -11.88
N ILE A 244 3.19 0.46 -11.01
CA ILE A 244 1.71 0.57 -11.09
C ILE A 244 1.25 2.01 -10.87
N VAL A 245 1.84 2.73 -9.92
CA VAL A 245 1.57 4.16 -9.71
C VAL A 245 1.88 4.96 -10.98
N GLN A 246 2.99 4.66 -11.70
CA GLN A 246 3.29 5.32 -12.98
C GLN A 246 2.23 5.05 -14.05
N LEU A 247 1.67 3.85 -14.08
CA LEU A 247 0.56 3.55 -14.99
C LEU A 247 -0.76 4.23 -14.60
N MET A 248 -0.92 4.56 -13.32
CA MET A 248 -2.14 5.23 -12.80
C MET A 248 -2.09 6.76 -12.98
N LEU A 249 -0.92 7.36 -12.89
CA LEU A 249 -0.73 8.80 -13.07
C LEU A 249 -0.84 9.17 -14.55
N ASP A 250 -1.42 10.34 -14.81
CA ASP A 250 -1.53 10.89 -16.16
C ASP A 250 -0.14 11.22 -16.72
N GLY A 251 0.08 10.86 -17.96
CA GLY A 251 1.33 11.09 -18.66
C GLY A 251 2.19 9.83 -18.84
N LYS A 252 2.18 9.32 -20.07
CA LYS A 252 2.98 8.15 -20.48
C LYS A 252 4.47 8.51 -20.52
N ARG A 253 5.16 8.33 -19.41
CA ARG A 253 6.61 8.50 -19.32
C ARG A 253 7.28 7.13 -19.48
N TRP A 254 7.38 6.68 -20.72
CA TRP A 254 7.95 5.37 -21.06
C TRP A 254 9.33 5.13 -20.47
N GLY A 255 10.19 6.15 -20.44
CA GLY A 255 11.53 6.04 -19.83
C GLY A 255 11.49 5.69 -18.34
N ARG A 256 10.50 6.19 -17.59
CA ARG A 256 10.35 5.80 -16.18
C ARG A 256 9.85 4.36 -16.02
N LEU A 257 8.92 3.93 -16.87
CA LEU A 257 8.45 2.53 -16.87
C LEU A 257 9.59 1.59 -17.24
N ALA A 258 10.39 1.93 -18.24
CA ALA A 258 11.56 1.15 -18.63
C ALA A 258 12.58 1.06 -17.48
N LEU A 259 12.85 2.18 -16.80
CA LEU A 259 13.77 2.20 -15.65
C LEU A 259 13.25 1.35 -14.48
N PHE A 260 11.96 1.47 -14.12
CA PHE A 260 11.37 0.62 -13.08
C PHE A 260 11.39 -0.86 -13.49
N GLY A 261 11.12 -1.17 -14.77
CA GLY A 261 11.21 -2.53 -15.29
C GLY A 261 12.62 -3.09 -15.21
N ALA A 262 13.62 -2.32 -15.65
CA ALA A 262 15.02 -2.71 -15.56
C ALA A 262 15.46 -2.93 -14.09
N ALA A 263 15.06 -2.03 -13.18
CA ALA A 263 15.35 -2.15 -11.76
C ALA A 263 14.68 -3.40 -11.14
N LEU A 264 13.42 -3.69 -11.49
CA LEU A 264 12.74 -4.92 -11.07
C LEU A 264 13.49 -6.19 -11.53
N LEU A 265 13.96 -6.20 -12.77
CA LEU A 265 14.77 -7.32 -13.29
C LEU A 265 16.11 -7.41 -12.55
N ALA A 266 16.76 -6.30 -12.23
CA ALA A 266 18.01 -6.25 -11.48
C ALA A 266 17.89 -6.84 -10.06
N THR A 267 16.71 -6.75 -9.44
CA THR A 267 16.47 -7.37 -8.12
C THR A 267 16.39 -8.91 -8.18
N VAL A 268 16.13 -9.49 -9.34
CA VAL A 268 15.91 -10.94 -9.55
C VAL A 268 15.01 -11.53 -8.44
N SER A 269 13.92 -10.84 -8.12
CA SER A 269 13.02 -11.20 -7.01
C SER A 269 11.61 -11.52 -7.51
N GLY A 270 11.16 -12.75 -7.27
CA GLY A 270 9.82 -13.21 -7.64
C GLY A 270 8.68 -12.44 -6.94
N THR A 271 8.91 -11.92 -5.73
CA THR A 271 7.87 -11.21 -4.95
C THR A 271 7.43 -9.91 -5.62
N GLY A 272 8.37 -9.13 -6.18
CA GLY A 272 8.04 -7.92 -6.92
C GLY A 272 7.32 -8.21 -8.23
N ILE A 273 7.71 -9.26 -8.95
CA ILE A 273 7.06 -9.70 -10.20
C ILE A 273 5.63 -10.17 -9.91
N ALA A 274 5.43 -10.96 -8.87
CA ALA A 274 4.09 -11.40 -8.45
C ALA A 274 3.20 -10.20 -8.07
N LEU A 275 3.74 -9.24 -7.31
CA LEU A 275 3.01 -8.03 -6.94
C LEU A 275 2.68 -7.15 -8.15
N LEU A 276 3.60 -7.02 -9.10
CA LEU A 276 3.36 -6.33 -10.36
C LEU A 276 2.22 -7.00 -11.13
N GLY A 277 2.22 -8.34 -11.20
CA GLY A 277 1.15 -9.12 -11.82
C GLY A 277 -0.21 -8.82 -11.18
N VAL A 278 -0.31 -8.85 -9.85
CA VAL A 278 -1.53 -8.49 -9.12
C VAL A 278 -1.97 -7.06 -9.49
N GLY A 279 -1.05 -6.09 -9.45
CA GLY A 279 -1.35 -4.70 -9.78
C GLY A 279 -1.85 -4.51 -11.21
N LEU A 280 -1.23 -5.19 -12.19
CA LEU A 280 -1.62 -5.15 -13.59
C LEU A 280 -3.00 -5.78 -13.82
N VAL A 281 -3.28 -6.94 -13.21
CA VAL A 281 -4.58 -7.62 -13.31
C VAL A 281 -5.69 -6.72 -12.76
N VAL A 282 -5.52 -6.18 -11.57
CA VAL A 282 -6.53 -5.29 -10.95
C VAL A 282 -6.73 -4.02 -11.78
N LEU A 283 -5.64 -3.43 -12.27
CA LEU A 283 -5.70 -2.23 -13.11
C LEU A 283 -6.38 -2.53 -14.46
N ALA A 284 -6.13 -3.70 -15.05
CA ALA A 284 -6.74 -4.18 -16.26
C ALA A 284 -8.27 -4.34 -16.10
N ILE A 285 -8.71 -5.05 -15.08
CA ILE A 285 -10.13 -5.24 -14.77
C ILE A 285 -10.84 -3.89 -14.62
N ARG A 286 -10.21 -2.91 -13.98
CA ARG A 286 -10.80 -1.59 -13.74
C ARG A 286 -10.85 -0.68 -14.96
N ARG A 287 -9.93 -0.81 -15.91
CA ARG A 287 -9.85 0.03 -17.11
C ARG A 287 -10.63 -0.50 -18.31
N GLY A 288 -11.17 -1.71 -18.20
CA GLY A 288 -12.02 -2.34 -19.20
C GLY A 288 -11.26 -3.10 -20.31
N GLY A 289 -12.01 -3.82 -21.16
CA GLY A 289 -11.49 -4.89 -22.01
C GLY A 289 -10.37 -4.52 -22.97
N ARG A 290 -10.41 -3.34 -23.62
CA ARG A 290 -9.35 -2.91 -24.55
C ARG A 290 -8.00 -2.67 -23.84
N TRP A 291 -8.04 -2.14 -22.62
CA TRP A 291 -6.84 -1.94 -21.83
C TRP A 291 -6.32 -3.27 -21.28
N THR A 292 -7.24 -4.15 -20.84
CA THR A 292 -6.94 -5.51 -20.42
C THR A 292 -6.24 -6.29 -21.50
N ALA A 293 -6.78 -6.29 -22.75
CA ALA A 293 -6.15 -6.96 -23.87
C ALA A 293 -4.73 -6.43 -24.13
N ARG A 294 -4.54 -5.10 -24.16
CA ARG A 294 -3.20 -4.50 -24.34
C ARG A 294 -2.23 -4.86 -23.21
N ALA A 295 -2.70 -4.85 -21.96
CA ALA A 295 -1.88 -5.21 -20.81
C ALA A 295 -1.45 -6.69 -20.87
N ILE A 296 -2.37 -7.60 -21.21
CA ILE A 296 -2.08 -9.03 -21.37
C ILE A 296 -1.09 -9.22 -22.51
N THR A 297 -1.32 -8.61 -23.68
CA THR A 297 -0.41 -8.71 -24.82
C THR A 297 0.98 -8.18 -24.48
N ALA A 298 1.07 -7.00 -23.82
CA ALA A 298 2.35 -6.44 -23.42
C ALA A 298 3.06 -7.33 -22.41
N THR A 299 2.35 -7.85 -21.40
CA THR A 299 2.90 -8.78 -20.42
C THR A 299 3.39 -10.07 -21.08
N PHE A 300 2.61 -10.62 -22.02
CA PHE A 300 2.99 -11.81 -22.77
C PHE A 300 4.25 -11.56 -23.62
N VAL A 301 4.29 -10.45 -24.37
CA VAL A 301 5.47 -10.09 -25.18
C VAL A 301 6.73 -9.93 -24.29
N VAL A 302 6.60 -9.24 -23.15
CA VAL A 302 7.71 -9.08 -22.20
C VAL A 302 8.10 -10.44 -21.62
N ALA A 303 7.15 -11.27 -21.22
CA ALA A 303 7.43 -12.61 -20.69
C ALA A 303 8.18 -13.47 -21.71
N VAL A 304 7.74 -13.48 -22.98
CA VAL A 304 8.42 -14.18 -24.06
C VAL A 304 9.82 -13.60 -24.30
N ALA A 305 9.94 -12.27 -24.37
CA ALA A 305 11.25 -11.64 -24.56
C ALA A 305 12.22 -11.98 -23.42
N VAL A 306 11.75 -11.96 -22.18
CA VAL A 306 12.54 -12.32 -21.00
C VAL A 306 12.88 -13.82 -20.99
N SER A 307 11.95 -14.71 -21.37
CA SER A 307 12.19 -16.16 -21.41
C SER A 307 13.25 -16.57 -22.42
N LEU A 308 13.48 -15.76 -23.44
CA LEU A 308 14.55 -15.96 -24.42
C LEU A 308 15.93 -15.47 -23.94
N THR A 309 16.01 -14.91 -22.75
CA THR A 309 17.26 -14.44 -22.14
C THR A 309 17.74 -15.41 -21.05
N PRO A 310 19.04 -15.40 -20.68
CA PRO A 310 19.53 -16.13 -19.50
C PRO A 310 18.76 -15.78 -18.20
N VAL A 311 18.25 -14.55 -18.10
CA VAL A 311 17.40 -14.12 -16.96
C VAL A 311 16.08 -14.88 -16.96
N GLY A 312 15.51 -15.19 -18.13
CA GLY A 312 14.28 -15.97 -18.25
C GLY A 312 14.46 -17.41 -17.77
N ALA A 313 15.58 -18.03 -18.10
CA ALA A 313 15.93 -19.37 -17.58
C ALA A 313 16.01 -19.37 -16.06
N LEU A 314 16.67 -18.37 -15.46
CA LEU A 314 16.76 -18.18 -14.01
C LEU A 314 15.38 -17.94 -13.34
N LEU A 315 14.49 -17.23 -14.02
CA LEU A 315 13.12 -17.00 -13.51
C LEU A 315 12.25 -18.26 -13.65
N ALA A 316 12.42 -19.04 -14.72
CA ALA A 316 11.71 -20.31 -14.92
C ALA A 316 12.10 -21.35 -13.87
N GLU A 317 13.39 -21.46 -13.55
CA GLU A 317 13.89 -22.32 -12.49
C GLU A 317 13.28 -21.99 -11.12
N ARG A 318 12.98 -20.71 -10.88
CA ARG A 318 12.31 -20.23 -9.65
C ARG A 318 10.83 -20.55 -9.56
N THR A 319 10.14 -20.82 -10.67
CA THR A 319 8.70 -21.20 -10.60
C THR A 319 8.51 -22.55 -9.92
N GLY A 320 9.51 -23.44 -9.98
CA GLY A 320 9.54 -24.73 -9.27
C GLY A 320 10.00 -24.64 -7.80
N GLU A 321 10.58 -23.51 -7.38
CA GLU A 321 11.16 -23.38 -6.03
C GLU A 321 10.12 -23.51 -4.89
N SER A 322 8.85 -23.20 -5.12
CA SER A 322 7.81 -23.32 -4.08
C SER A 322 7.58 -24.76 -3.63
N SER A 323 7.87 -25.74 -4.46
CA SER A 323 7.76 -27.17 -4.15
C SER A 323 9.07 -27.78 -3.59
N THR A 324 10.19 -27.05 -3.68
CA THR A 324 11.48 -27.53 -3.21
C THR A 324 11.71 -27.08 -1.76
N SER A 325 11.88 -28.04 -0.85
CA SER A 325 12.22 -27.77 0.56
C SER A 325 13.54 -26.97 0.63
N GLY A 326 13.57 -25.91 1.47
CA GLY A 326 14.73 -25.03 1.61
C GLY A 326 14.82 -23.87 0.61
N SER A 327 13.89 -23.76 -0.34
CA SER A 327 13.83 -22.62 -1.25
C SER A 327 13.18 -21.38 -0.62
N SER A 328 13.50 -20.18 -1.12
CA SER A 328 12.88 -18.93 -0.68
C SER A 328 11.35 -18.89 -0.90
N GLY A 329 10.86 -19.59 -1.94
CA GLY A 329 9.42 -19.71 -2.21
C GLY A 329 8.73 -20.57 -1.18
N ASN A 330 9.27 -21.78 -0.92
CA ASN A 330 8.75 -22.67 0.12
C ASN A 330 8.77 -22.00 1.50
N ALA A 331 9.89 -21.35 1.85
CA ALA A 331 10.07 -20.67 3.13
C ALA A 331 9.00 -19.58 3.43
N ARG A 332 8.38 -18.99 2.41
CA ARG A 332 7.36 -17.93 2.58
C ARG A 332 5.94 -18.41 2.37
N PHE A 333 5.71 -19.29 1.41
CA PHE A 333 4.35 -19.63 0.96
C PHE A 333 3.84 -20.96 1.47
N VAL A 334 4.72 -21.87 1.90
CA VAL A 334 4.31 -23.21 2.34
C VAL A 334 4.74 -23.47 3.78
N ALA A 335 6.03 -23.38 4.08
CA ALA A 335 6.59 -23.76 5.39
C ALA A 335 5.92 -23.05 6.57
N PRO A 336 5.59 -21.73 6.55
CA PRO A 336 4.95 -21.07 7.69
C PRO A 336 3.59 -21.66 8.05
N TYR A 337 2.82 -22.06 7.05
CA TYR A 337 1.47 -22.62 7.26
C TYR A 337 1.56 -24.07 7.76
N VAL A 338 2.49 -24.86 7.24
CA VAL A 338 2.76 -26.22 7.70
C VAL A 338 3.22 -26.20 9.16
N VAL A 339 4.19 -25.35 9.48
CA VAL A 339 4.72 -25.22 10.85
C VAL A 339 3.64 -24.82 11.86
N ILE A 340 2.78 -23.87 11.53
CA ILE A 340 1.69 -23.44 12.42
C ILE A 340 0.61 -24.52 12.51
N ALA A 341 0.27 -25.20 11.43
CA ALA A 341 -0.68 -26.33 11.45
C ALA A 341 -0.16 -27.47 12.31
N ASP A 342 1.11 -27.82 12.20
CA ASP A 342 1.76 -28.83 13.04
C ASP A 342 1.82 -28.42 14.52
N ALA A 343 2.07 -27.15 14.79
CA ALA A 343 2.04 -26.60 16.16
C ALA A 343 0.64 -26.74 16.80
N ILE A 344 -0.41 -26.41 16.05
CA ILE A 344 -1.81 -26.58 16.48
C ILE A 344 -2.12 -28.07 16.69
N GLY A 345 -1.64 -28.95 15.81
CA GLY A 345 -1.84 -30.40 15.95
C GLY A 345 -1.15 -31.00 17.18
N ARG A 346 -0.04 -30.39 17.67
CA ARG A 346 0.68 -30.83 18.88
C ARG A 346 0.08 -30.27 20.16
N ASP A 347 -0.50 -29.06 20.11
CA ASP A 347 -1.08 -28.37 21.24
C ASP A 347 -2.27 -27.53 20.76
N GLU A 348 -3.50 -28.01 21.03
CA GLU A 348 -4.74 -27.34 20.61
C GLU A 348 -4.89 -25.94 21.23
N SER A 349 -4.20 -25.64 22.34
CA SER A 349 -4.24 -24.31 22.94
C SER A 349 -3.67 -23.23 22.00
N VAL A 350 -2.75 -23.60 21.09
CA VAL A 350 -2.21 -22.71 20.06
C VAL A 350 -3.30 -22.17 19.14
N PHE A 351 -4.33 -22.97 18.85
CA PHE A 351 -5.46 -22.52 18.06
C PHE A 351 -6.25 -21.40 18.76
N LEU A 352 -6.45 -21.49 20.07
CA LEU A 352 -7.29 -20.55 20.83
C LEU A 352 -6.53 -19.30 21.28
N VAL A 353 -5.35 -19.47 21.86
CA VAL A 353 -4.62 -18.39 22.54
C VAL A 353 -3.20 -18.17 22.01
N GLY A 354 -2.70 -19.04 21.13
CA GLY A 354 -1.30 -19.02 20.71
C GLY A 354 -0.35 -19.43 21.80
N ARG A 355 0.92 -19.10 21.62
CA ARG A 355 1.98 -19.33 22.64
C ARG A 355 2.60 -18.03 23.18
N GLY A 356 1.98 -16.89 22.87
CA GLY A 356 2.39 -15.58 23.34
C GLY A 356 3.31 -14.82 22.37
N ALA A 357 3.44 -13.54 22.60
CA ALA A 357 4.20 -12.62 21.77
C ALA A 357 5.67 -13.05 21.58
N GLY A 358 6.15 -13.05 20.34
CA GLY A 358 7.55 -13.34 19.99
C GLY A 358 7.97 -14.80 20.09
N THR A 359 7.06 -15.70 20.50
CA THR A 359 7.41 -17.12 20.70
C THR A 359 7.61 -17.87 19.39
N VAL A 360 6.98 -17.45 18.30
CA VAL A 360 7.18 -18.07 16.98
C VAL A 360 8.64 -18.00 16.53
N ASP A 361 9.34 -16.93 16.88
CA ASP A 361 10.76 -16.76 16.55
C ASP A 361 11.69 -17.31 17.63
N SER A 362 11.28 -17.32 18.91
CA SER A 362 12.15 -17.71 20.04
C SER A 362 12.01 -19.18 20.44
N ASP A 363 10.82 -19.78 20.32
CA ASP A 363 10.56 -21.20 20.65
C ASP A 363 10.67 -22.08 19.39
N VAL A 364 11.85 -22.02 18.75
CA VAL A 364 12.12 -22.78 17.50
C VAL A 364 11.93 -24.27 17.68
N GLY A 365 12.28 -24.82 18.86
CA GLY A 365 12.15 -26.25 19.16
C GLY A 365 10.71 -26.73 19.12
N PHE A 366 9.75 -25.87 19.50
CA PHE A 366 8.33 -26.18 19.40
C PHE A 366 7.76 -25.89 18.02
N PHE A 367 7.98 -24.68 17.47
CA PHE A 367 7.35 -24.31 16.21
C PHE A 367 8.02 -24.98 15.01
N ASN A 368 9.33 -25.12 14.98
CA ASN A 368 10.07 -25.62 13.83
C ASN A 368 11.08 -26.71 14.20
N PRO A 369 10.65 -27.85 14.81
CA PRO A 369 11.54 -28.92 15.22
C PRO A 369 12.28 -29.59 14.04
N GLN A 370 11.77 -29.41 12.82
CA GLN A 370 12.36 -29.96 11.60
C GLN A 370 13.46 -29.08 11.03
N GLY A 371 13.68 -27.87 11.60
CA GLY A 371 14.70 -26.92 11.13
C GLY A 371 14.45 -26.39 9.73
N LEU A 372 13.20 -26.27 9.30
CA LEU A 372 12.85 -25.73 7.99
C LEU A 372 13.26 -24.26 7.89
N LEU A 373 13.66 -23.86 6.69
CA LEU A 373 13.79 -22.42 6.42
C LEU A 373 12.39 -21.79 6.38
N VAL A 374 12.08 -20.89 7.32
CA VAL A 374 10.76 -20.27 7.45
C VAL A 374 10.90 -18.76 7.51
N ASN A 375 10.10 -18.07 6.69
CA ASN A 375 9.93 -16.62 6.76
C ASN A 375 8.43 -16.34 6.95
N TYR A 376 8.03 -16.09 8.20
CA TYR A 376 6.63 -16.00 8.57
C TYR A 376 5.94 -14.73 8.00
N PRO A 377 4.94 -14.87 7.10
CA PRO A 377 4.00 -13.80 6.80
C PRO A 377 3.20 -13.39 8.03
N ALA A 378 2.55 -12.23 7.97
CA ALA A 378 1.86 -11.65 9.13
C ALA A 378 0.82 -12.60 9.75
N LEU A 379 0.02 -13.30 8.95
CA LEU A 379 -1.09 -14.12 9.43
C LEU A 379 -0.63 -15.39 10.17
N PRO A 380 0.23 -16.26 9.60
CA PRO A 380 0.75 -17.44 10.32
C PRO A 380 1.45 -17.05 11.63
N LYS A 381 2.29 -16.01 11.61
CA LYS A 381 2.96 -15.53 12.82
C LYS A 381 1.96 -15.09 13.88
N PHE A 382 0.94 -14.33 13.48
CA PHE A 382 -0.07 -13.84 14.40
C PHE A 382 -0.90 -14.99 15.01
N ILE A 383 -1.25 -16.02 14.22
CA ILE A 383 -1.94 -17.20 14.70
C ILE A 383 -1.08 -17.96 15.73
N GLY A 384 0.19 -18.19 15.43
CA GLY A 384 1.10 -18.89 16.34
C GLY A 384 1.29 -18.16 17.67
N GLU A 385 1.33 -16.82 17.65
CA GLU A 385 1.55 -16.02 18.84
C GLU A 385 0.28 -15.75 19.65
N TYR A 386 -0.89 -15.55 18.99
CA TYR A 386 -2.12 -15.07 19.68
C TYR A 386 -3.38 -15.90 19.40
N GLY A 387 -3.27 -16.98 18.65
CA GLY A 387 -4.39 -17.83 18.29
C GLY A 387 -5.29 -17.28 17.16
N VAL A 388 -6.16 -18.16 16.65
CA VAL A 388 -7.06 -17.85 15.52
C VAL A 388 -8.11 -16.79 15.86
N PRO A 389 -8.80 -16.81 17.01
CA PRO A 389 -9.82 -15.80 17.32
C PRO A 389 -9.23 -14.38 17.33
N THR A 390 -8.07 -14.18 17.95
CA THR A 390 -7.38 -12.89 17.99
C THR A 390 -6.90 -12.49 16.59
N ALA A 391 -6.39 -13.45 15.82
CA ALA A 391 -5.96 -13.22 14.44
C ALA A 391 -7.12 -12.75 13.54
N LEU A 392 -8.34 -13.26 13.72
CA LEU A 392 -9.50 -12.79 12.96
C LEU A 392 -9.88 -11.35 13.28
N VAL A 393 -9.81 -10.92 14.54
CA VAL A 393 -10.06 -9.52 14.92
C VAL A 393 -8.98 -8.60 14.32
N PHE A 394 -7.72 -9.00 14.41
CA PHE A 394 -6.61 -8.25 13.82
C PHE A 394 -6.70 -8.21 12.29
N LEU A 395 -7.05 -9.32 11.64
CA LEU A 395 -7.31 -9.39 10.21
C LEU A 395 -8.41 -8.39 9.80
N ALA A 396 -9.52 -8.35 10.52
CA ALA A 396 -10.62 -7.41 10.28
C ALA A 396 -10.14 -5.95 10.41
N PHE A 397 -9.28 -5.65 11.41
CA PHE A 397 -8.65 -4.34 11.55
C PHE A 397 -7.82 -3.98 10.32
N ILE A 398 -6.88 -4.83 9.93
CA ILE A 398 -5.96 -4.57 8.79
C ILE A 398 -6.73 -4.47 7.47
N LEU A 399 -7.68 -5.38 7.20
CA LEU A 399 -8.51 -5.31 5.99
C LEU A 399 -9.34 -4.00 5.95
N THR A 400 -9.83 -3.54 7.10
CA THR A 400 -10.51 -2.25 7.19
C THR A 400 -9.59 -1.08 6.85
N VAL A 401 -8.31 -1.13 7.26
CA VAL A 401 -7.32 -0.11 6.93
C VAL A 401 -6.96 -0.14 5.44
N LEU A 402 -6.72 -1.33 4.89
CA LEU A 402 -6.15 -1.50 3.56
C LEU A 402 -7.18 -1.43 2.42
N LEU A 403 -8.45 -1.79 2.68
CA LEU A 403 -9.44 -1.96 1.62
C LEU A 403 -10.66 -1.04 1.75
N ARG A 404 -10.96 -0.54 2.97
CA ARG A 404 -12.18 0.23 3.17
C ARG A 404 -12.00 1.70 2.85
N ASN A 405 -12.82 2.22 1.92
CA ASN A 405 -12.85 3.63 1.50
C ASN A 405 -11.48 4.19 1.04
N VAL A 406 -10.59 3.34 0.58
CA VAL A 406 -9.24 3.71 0.14
C VAL A 406 -9.29 4.54 -1.15
N PRO A 407 -8.31 5.42 -1.38
CA PRO A 407 -8.30 6.29 -2.56
C PRO A 407 -8.12 5.51 -3.87
N SER A 408 -7.45 4.36 -3.81
CA SER A 408 -7.25 3.46 -4.95
C SER A 408 -7.40 2.00 -4.53
N PRO A 409 -8.46 1.30 -4.96
CA PRO A 409 -8.59 -0.14 -4.70
C PRO A 409 -7.44 -0.99 -5.29
N THR A 410 -6.81 -0.54 -6.39
CA THR A 410 -5.62 -1.20 -6.92
C THR A 410 -4.48 -1.19 -5.91
N LEU A 411 -4.18 -0.01 -5.33
CA LEU A 411 -3.15 0.10 -4.30
C LEU A 411 -3.56 -0.61 -3.01
N GLY A 412 -4.86 -0.60 -2.66
CA GLY A 412 -5.39 -1.35 -1.52
C GLY A 412 -5.13 -2.85 -1.63
N LEU A 413 -5.42 -3.42 -2.79
CA LEU A 413 -5.21 -4.85 -3.02
C LEU A 413 -3.71 -5.21 -3.08
N MET A 414 -2.89 -4.36 -3.71
CA MET A 414 -1.43 -4.54 -3.69
C MET A 414 -0.87 -4.47 -2.26
N ALA A 415 -1.33 -3.50 -1.46
CA ALA A 415 -0.92 -3.37 -0.06
C ALA A 415 -1.33 -4.60 0.77
N ALA A 416 -2.54 -5.14 0.55
CA ALA A 416 -2.98 -6.37 1.20
C ALA A 416 -2.11 -7.58 0.77
N THR A 417 -1.76 -7.68 -0.51
CA THR A 417 -0.87 -8.73 -1.02
C THR A 417 0.52 -8.65 -0.38
N VAL A 418 1.11 -7.44 -0.32
CA VAL A 418 2.40 -7.23 0.36
C VAL A 418 2.30 -7.65 1.82
N TYR A 419 1.29 -7.16 2.52
CA TYR A 419 1.15 -7.35 3.95
C TYR A 419 0.92 -8.81 4.36
N PHE A 420 0.01 -9.52 3.69
CA PHE A 420 -0.40 -10.87 4.08
C PHE A 420 0.37 -12.00 3.41
N VAL A 421 0.97 -11.74 2.23
CA VAL A 421 1.50 -12.83 1.39
C VAL A 421 2.99 -12.70 1.15
N LEU A 422 3.49 -11.50 0.81
CA LEU A 422 4.83 -11.35 0.26
C LEU A 422 5.90 -10.99 1.28
N SER A 423 5.54 -10.47 2.44
CA SER A 423 6.48 -9.96 3.44
C SER A 423 6.19 -10.49 4.83
N GLY A 424 7.22 -10.64 5.66
CA GLY A 424 7.11 -10.87 7.10
C GLY A 424 6.67 -9.59 7.84
N SER A 425 5.54 -9.01 7.44
CA SER A 425 5.20 -7.60 7.70
C SER A 425 4.76 -7.30 9.13
N LEU A 426 4.49 -8.30 9.97
CA LEU A 426 3.82 -8.08 11.26
C LEU A 426 4.51 -7.03 12.15
N LEU A 427 5.83 -7.06 12.24
CA LEU A 427 6.63 -6.16 13.06
C LEU A 427 7.59 -5.28 12.24
N GLN A 428 7.28 -5.04 10.96
CA GLN A 428 8.12 -4.26 10.04
C GLN A 428 7.52 -2.88 9.77
N PRO A 429 7.95 -1.82 10.48
CA PRO A 429 7.39 -0.47 10.36
C PRO A 429 7.37 0.07 8.93
N GLN A 430 8.43 -0.15 8.13
CA GLN A 430 8.53 0.35 6.76
C GLN A 430 7.45 -0.22 5.84
N THR A 431 7.14 -1.50 5.96
CA THR A 431 6.08 -2.16 5.18
C THR A 431 4.69 -1.75 5.66
N VAL A 432 4.47 -1.77 6.99
CA VAL A 432 3.19 -1.38 7.61
C VAL A 432 2.83 0.06 7.23
N TYR A 433 3.80 0.98 7.33
CA TYR A 433 3.55 2.39 7.04
C TYR A 433 3.46 2.70 5.56
N LEU A 434 4.14 1.95 4.68
CA LEU A 434 3.90 2.03 3.24
C LEU A 434 2.44 1.65 2.93
N CYS A 435 1.97 0.52 3.46
CA CYS A 435 0.61 0.06 3.26
C CYS A 435 -0.41 1.09 3.78
N TRP A 436 -0.21 1.62 4.99
CA TRP A 436 -1.07 2.67 5.56
C TRP A 436 -1.07 3.96 4.74
N LEU A 437 0.10 4.44 4.32
CA LEU A 437 0.27 5.66 3.53
C LEU A 437 -0.44 5.57 2.18
N LEU A 438 -0.35 4.44 1.50
CA LEU A 438 -0.98 4.24 0.18
C LEU A 438 -2.50 3.99 0.26
N THR A 439 -3.03 3.72 1.46
CA THR A 439 -4.41 3.29 1.67
C THR A 439 -5.10 4.07 2.78
N GLY A 440 -4.93 3.60 4.01
CA GLY A 440 -5.68 4.02 5.19
C GLY A 440 -5.50 5.48 5.58
N LEU A 441 -4.30 6.05 5.39
CA LEU A 441 -4.03 7.45 5.72
C LEU A 441 -4.91 8.40 4.91
N PHE A 442 -5.12 8.11 3.62
CA PHE A 442 -5.91 8.93 2.70
C PHE A 442 -7.33 8.40 2.44
N ALA A 443 -7.82 7.48 3.27
CA ALA A 443 -9.16 6.92 3.12
C ALA A 443 -10.27 7.97 3.28
N ALA A 444 -11.37 7.80 2.51
CA ALA A 444 -12.52 8.70 2.55
C ALA A 444 -13.34 8.54 3.84
N ALA A 445 -14.07 9.60 4.21
CA ALA A 445 -15.09 9.52 5.25
C ALA A 445 -16.23 8.58 4.84
N ARG A 446 -16.96 8.03 5.81
CA ARG A 446 -18.19 7.29 5.53
C ARG A 446 -19.22 8.22 4.88
N ALA A 447 -19.98 7.73 3.91
CA ALA A 447 -21.06 8.49 3.28
C ALA A 447 -22.06 9.08 4.30
N GLY A 448 -22.35 8.37 5.40
CA GLY A 448 -23.20 8.84 6.49
C GLY A 448 -22.63 10.01 7.30
N GLU A 449 -21.30 10.12 7.46
CA GLU A 449 -20.68 11.29 8.13
C GLU A 449 -20.83 12.58 7.29
N VAL A 450 -20.84 12.44 5.97
CA VAL A 450 -21.02 13.58 5.04
C VAL A 450 -22.47 14.04 5.04
N ALA A 451 -23.44 13.11 5.07
CA ALA A 451 -24.86 13.42 5.13
C ALA A 451 -25.24 14.13 6.44
N GLY A 452 -24.77 13.64 7.59
CA GLY A 452 -24.98 14.25 8.90
C GLY A 452 -24.40 15.68 9.01
N ARG A 453 -23.31 15.97 8.30
CA ARG A 453 -22.71 17.32 8.25
C ARG A 453 -23.52 18.28 7.36
N ARG A 454 -24.10 17.79 6.26
CA ARG A 454 -25.01 18.59 5.41
C ARG A 454 -26.31 18.95 6.14
N VAL A 455 -26.90 18.00 6.87
CA VAL A 455 -28.10 18.25 7.68
C VAL A 455 -27.83 19.27 8.78
N ARG A 456 -26.68 19.21 9.49
CA ARG A 456 -26.34 20.22 10.51
C ARG A 456 -26.04 21.61 9.93
N LEU A 457 -25.51 21.72 8.72
CA LEU A 457 -25.27 23.01 8.06
C LEU A 457 -26.55 23.63 7.51
N SER A 458 -27.52 22.81 7.08
CA SER A 458 -28.83 23.29 6.61
C SER A 458 -29.74 23.77 7.77
N SER A 459 -29.59 23.19 8.96
CA SER A 459 -30.34 23.62 10.15
C SER A 459 -29.76 24.86 10.86
N ALA A 460 -28.54 25.28 10.49
CA ALA A 460 -27.91 26.48 11.08
C ALA A 460 -28.13 27.76 10.26
N VAL A 461 -28.74 27.67 9.10
CA VAL A 461 -29.12 28.83 8.30
C VAL A 461 -30.62 29.03 8.48
N GLU A 462 -31.02 29.72 9.57
CA GLU A 462 -32.33 30.32 9.62
C GLU A 462 -32.46 31.34 8.46
N PRO A 463 -33.53 31.25 7.64
CA PRO A 463 -33.74 32.24 6.62
C PRO A 463 -33.92 33.61 7.28
N PRO A 464 -33.34 34.68 6.74
CA PRO A 464 -33.54 36.03 7.28
C PRO A 464 -35.02 36.30 7.31
N GLN A 465 -35.56 36.58 8.51
CA GLN A 465 -36.94 37.05 8.68
C GLN A 465 -37.04 38.42 8.00
N TRP A 466 -37.63 38.46 6.81
CA TRP A 466 -38.04 39.69 6.17
C TRP A 466 -39.15 40.31 7.01
N ARG A 467 -38.81 41.31 7.81
CA ARG A 467 -39.84 42.18 8.40
C ARG A 467 -40.50 42.92 7.25
N SER A 468 -41.78 42.64 7.05
CA SER A 468 -42.60 43.43 6.14
C SER A 468 -42.54 44.93 6.56
N PRO A 469 -42.32 45.86 5.64
CA PRO A 469 -42.38 47.28 5.97
C PRO A 469 -43.77 47.60 6.49
N ALA A 470 -43.83 48.41 7.57
CA ALA A 470 -45.09 48.93 8.11
C ALA A 470 -45.84 49.76 7.05
N PRO A 471 -47.16 49.67 6.98
CA PRO A 471 -47.96 50.50 6.06
C PRO A 471 -47.72 51.96 6.38
N PRO A 472 -47.71 52.83 5.35
CA PRO A 472 -47.57 54.26 5.54
C PRO A 472 -48.78 54.83 6.26
N PRO A 473 -48.62 55.99 6.99
CA PRO A 473 -49.68 56.61 7.78
C PRO A 473 -50.83 57.18 6.95
#